data_690bf371f29c5d48d33cf09a4c70910b
#
_entry.id   690bf371f29c5d48d33cf09a4c70910b
#
_cell.length_a   1.000
_cell.length_b   1.000
_cell.length_c   1.000
_cell.angle_alpha   90.00
_cell.angle_beta   90.00
_cell.angle_gamma   90.00
#
_symmetry.space_group_name_H-M   'P 1'
#
loop_
_entity.id
_entity.type
_entity.pdbx_description
1 polymer ?
#
loop_
_entity_poly.entity_id
_entity_poly.type
_entity_poly.pdbx_seq_one_letter_code
_entity_poly.pdbx_strand_id
1 'polypeptide(L)'
;MVATLPHDDLDLLYQWFVVRQYGQGLRLNRPIFGTHVTVVRPEEDVPNMTLWGRYEGVQVDVEYDVELRNHFGFWSLPVYSDFFQEIRVELGLPPEPDFHITIGRQFDWQPIPPGARRYAAEIRAERLARERGAFADIPPLL
;
A
#
# COMPACT_ATOMS: atom_id res chain seq x y z
N MET A 1 -8.20 4.63 9.61
CA MET A 1 -7.01 5.36 10.13
C MET A 1 -5.99 5.51 9.03
N VAL A 2 -5.58 6.70 8.79
CA VAL A 2 -4.57 7.00 7.77
C VAL A 2 -3.43 7.81 8.37
N ALA A 3 -2.22 7.58 7.87
CA ALA A 3 -1.06 8.42 8.13
C ALA A 3 -0.82 9.29 6.90
N THR A 4 -0.86 10.60 7.06
CA THR A 4 -0.62 11.54 5.97
C THR A 4 0.86 11.84 5.84
N LEU A 5 1.32 12.00 4.59
CA LEU A 5 2.70 12.35 4.28
C LEU A 5 2.79 13.84 3.96
N PRO A 6 3.86 14.53 4.39
CA PRO A 6 3.98 15.97 4.22
C PRO A 6 4.20 16.41 2.77
N HIS A 7 4.52 15.49 1.88
CA HIS A 7 4.77 15.77 0.47
C HIS A 7 3.53 15.48 -0.37
N ASP A 8 2.70 16.48 -0.53
CA ASP A 8 1.44 16.38 -1.27
C ASP A 8 1.64 16.01 -2.75
N ASP A 9 2.85 16.21 -3.29
CA ASP A 9 3.17 15.99 -4.70
C ASP A 9 3.85 14.66 -4.99
N LEU A 10 4.02 13.80 -4.00
CA LEU A 10 4.69 12.51 -4.19
C LEU A 10 3.94 11.65 -5.21
N ASP A 11 2.62 11.65 -5.16
CA ASP A 11 1.79 10.93 -6.12
C ASP A 11 2.01 11.44 -7.55
N LEU A 12 2.10 12.74 -7.77
CA LEU A 12 2.33 13.33 -9.08
C LEU A 12 3.70 12.95 -9.65
N LEU A 13 4.73 12.95 -8.81
CA LEU A 13 6.08 12.57 -9.22
C LEU A 13 6.09 11.12 -9.73
N TYR A 14 5.50 10.20 -8.98
CA TYR A 14 5.47 8.80 -9.37
C TYR A 14 4.50 8.50 -10.51
N GLN A 15 3.41 9.24 -10.64
CA GLN A 15 2.55 9.18 -11.83
C GLN A 15 3.34 9.53 -13.09
N TRP A 16 4.20 10.52 -13.02
CA TRP A 16 5.09 10.87 -14.13
C TRP A 16 6.02 9.71 -14.51
N PHE A 17 6.61 9.02 -13.51
CA PHE A 17 7.44 7.84 -13.77
C PHE A 17 6.64 6.69 -14.41
N VAL A 18 5.42 6.46 -13.95
CA VAL A 18 4.53 5.44 -14.54
C VAL A 18 4.27 5.73 -16.00
N VAL A 19 3.89 6.96 -16.34
CA VAL A 19 3.61 7.36 -17.73
C VAL A 19 4.86 7.21 -18.58
N ARG A 20 6.00 7.61 -18.05
CA ARG A 20 7.27 7.53 -18.79
C ARG A 20 7.71 6.09 -19.05
N GLN A 21 7.51 5.21 -18.11
CA GLN A 21 7.94 3.82 -18.21
C GLN A 21 6.99 2.96 -19.04
N TYR A 22 5.69 3.17 -18.90
CA TYR A 22 4.66 2.29 -19.47
C TYR A 22 3.86 2.88 -20.62
N GLY A 23 4.04 4.15 -20.92
CA GLY A 23 3.46 4.80 -22.08
C GLY A 23 2.66 6.06 -21.77
N GLN A 24 2.66 6.98 -22.73
CA GLN A 24 2.06 8.31 -22.58
C GLN A 24 0.52 8.30 -22.54
N GLY A 25 -0.12 7.23 -23.01
CA GLY A 25 -1.56 7.09 -22.97
C GLY A 25 -2.11 6.69 -21.59
N LEU A 26 -1.24 6.30 -20.67
CA LEU A 26 -1.64 5.87 -19.35
C LEU A 26 -2.00 7.09 -18.49
N ARG A 27 -3.18 7.06 -17.90
CA ARG A 27 -3.68 8.10 -17.00
C ARG A 27 -4.04 7.51 -15.65
N LEU A 28 -3.76 8.24 -14.59
CA LEU A 28 -4.04 7.85 -13.22
C LEU A 28 -4.89 8.90 -12.55
N ASN A 29 -5.89 8.45 -11.79
CA ASN A 29 -6.60 9.30 -10.85
C ASN A 29 -5.73 9.52 -9.62
N ARG A 30 -5.72 10.73 -9.10
CA ARG A 30 -5.03 11.02 -7.83
C ARG A 30 -5.78 10.40 -6.66
N PRO A 31 -5.08 10.01 -5.58
CA PRO A 31 -5.72 9.58 -4.35
C PRO A 31 -6.64 10.66 -3.77
N ILE A 32 -7.82 10.28 -3.33
CA ILE A 32 -8.82 11.22 -2.81
C ILE A 32 -8.31 11.98 -1.58
N PHE A 33 -7.57 11.30 -0.72
CA PHE A 33 -7.06 11.87 0.55
C PHE A 33 -5.61 12.36 0.46
N GLY A 34 -5.11 12.59 -0.76
CA GLY A 34 -3.71 12.95 -0.95
C GLY A 34 -2.75 11.78 -0.67
N THR A 35 -1.48 12.08 -0.50
CA THR A 35 -0.46 11.08 -0.22
C THR A 35 -0.58 10.58 1.21
N HIS A 36 -0.89 9.30 1.37
CA HIS A 36 -1.10 8.70 2.70
C HIS A 36 -0.81 7.20 2.70
N VAL A 37 -0.66 6.66 3.90
CA VAL A 37 -0.64 5.22 4.16
C VAL A 37 -1.89 4.87 4.95
N THR A 38 -2.64 3.89 4.50
CA THR A 38 -3.76 3.36 5.26
C THR A 38 -3.26 2.35 6.29
N VAL A 39 -3.43 2.68 7.55
CA VAL A 39 -3.04 1.80 8.68
C VAL A 39 -4.17 0.84 9.02
N VAL A 40 -5.40 1.34 9.04
CA VAL A 40 -6.61 0.55 9.27
C VAL A 40 -7.63 0.90 8.19
N ARG A 41 -8.13 -0.11 7.50
CA ARG A 41 -9.14 0.07 6.46
C ARG A 41 -10.53 0.29 7.08
N PRO A 42 -11.43 1.02 6.39
CA PRO A 42 -12.77 1.28 6.91
C PRO A 42 -13.60 0.03 7.19
N GLU A 43 -13.37 -1.05 6.43
CA GLU A 43 -14.11 -2.31 6.56
C GLU A 43 -13.61 -3.20 7.70
N GLU A 44 -12.50 -2.88 8.32
CA GLU A 44 -11.95 -3.68 9.43
C GLU A 44 -12.70 -3.41 10.74
N ASP A 45 -13.09 -4.46 11.42
CA ASP A 45 -13.62 -4.38 12.77
C ASP A 45 -12.47 -4.28 13.79
N VAL A 46 -12.46 -3.23 14.57
CA VAL A 46 -11.40 -2.93 15.53
C VAL A 46 -11.84 -3.37 16.93
N PRO A 47 -11.25 -4.45 17.51
CA PRO A 47 -11.62 -4.93 18.85
C PRO A 47 -11.38 -3.91 19.96
N ASN A 48 -10.27 -3.18 19.89
CA ASN A 48 -9.86 -2.24 20.95
C ASN A 48 -10.10 -0.78 20.56
N MET A 49 -11.33 -0.42 20.27
CA MET A 49 -11.69 0.96 19.87
C MET A 49 -11.33 2.02 20.90
N THR A 50 -11.19 1.66 22.17
CA THR A 50 -10.77 2.60 23.22
C THR A 50 -9.37 3.18 22.97
N LEU A 51 -8.54 2.49 22.21
CA LEU A 51 -7.19 2.93 21.85
C LEU A 51 -7.15 3.70 20.52
N TRP A 52 -8.29 3.81 19.84
CA TRP A 52 -8.40 4.57 18.61
C TRP A 52 -8.05 6.04 18.83
N GLY A 53 -7.21 6.58 17.97
CA GLY A 53 -6.80 7.98 18.10
C GLY A 53 -5.67 8.24 19.09
N ARG A 54 -5.17 7.24 19.80
CA ARG A 54 -4.07 7.39 20.75
C ARG A 54 -2.83 8.05 20.13
N TYR A 55 -2.58 7.77 18.87
CA TYR A 55 -1.42 8.26 18.15
C TYR A 55 -1.73 9.44 17.22
N GLU A 56 -2.90 10.05 17.37
CA GLU A 56 -3.27 11.21 16.56
C GLU A 56 -2.24 12.33 16.73
N GLY A 57 -1.74 12.85 15.61
CA GLY A 57 -0.74 13.92 15.59
C GLY A 57 0.70 13.47 15.85
N VAL A 58 0.94 12.19 16.11
CA VAL A 58 2.31 11.70 16.26
C VAL A 58 3.00 11.65 14.90
N GLN A 59 4.22 12.15 14.84
CA GLN A 59 5.05 12.12 13.65
C GLN A 59 6.05 10.97 13.74
N VAL A 60 6.11 10.19 12.68
CA VAL A 60 7.06 9.06 12.57
C VAL A 60 7.66 9.03 11.18
N ASP A 61 8.88 8.55 11.11
CA ASP A 61 9.53 8.27 9.83
C ASP A 61 9.02 6.93 9.30
N VAL A 62 8.78 6.88 8.00
CA VAL A 62 8.43 5.65 7.31
C VAL A 62 9.40 5.39 6.19
N GLU A 63 9.71 4.12 5.98
CA GLU A 63 10.50 3.67 4.84
C GLU A 63 9.56 3.19 3.74
N TYR A 64 9.85 3.59 2.52
CA TYR A 64 9.14 3.08 1.36
C TYR A 64 10.11 2.67 0.26
N ASP A 65 9.69 1.69 -0.53
CA ASP A 65 10.43 1.26 -1.70
C ASP A 65 10.05 2.14 -2.89
N VAL A 66 11.02 2.48 -3.72
CA VAL A 66 10.80 3.28 -4.93
C VAL A 66 10.31 2.44 -6.10
N GLU A 67 10.23 1.13 -5.94
CA GLU A 67 9.72 0.23 -6.97
C GLU A 67 8.20 0.29 -7.03
N LEU A 68 7.69 0.87 -8.10
CA LEU A 68 6.25 0.96 -8.34
C LEU A 68 5.64 -0.42 -8.56
N ARG A 69 4.54 -0.67 -7.89
CA ARG A 69 3.76 -1.89 -8.00
C ARG A 69 2.36 -1.58 -8.49
N ASN A 70 1.79 -2.51 -9.23
CA ASN A 70 0.40 -2.43 -9.69
C ASN A 70 -0.41 -3.57 -9.11
N HIS A 71 -1.55 -3.21 -8.53
CA HIS A 71 -2.51 -4.17 -8.04
C HIS A 71 -3.89 -3.86 -8.64
N PHE A 72 -4.23 -4.55 -9.70
CA PHE A 72 -5.50 -4.36 -10.43
C PHE A 72 -5.77 -2.91 -10.83
N GLY A 73 -4.76 -2.22 -11.34
CA GLY A 73 -4.88 -0.83 -11.77
C GLY A 73 -4.56 0.21 -10.70
N PHE A 74 -4.36 -0.19 -9.45
CA PHE A 74 -3.83 0.67 -8.40
C PHE A 74 -2.31 0.63 -8.41
N TRP A 75 -1.71 1.78 -8.63
CA TRP A 75 -0.27 1.95 -8.58
C TRP A 75 0.15 2.41 -7.20
N SER A 76 1.14 1.76 -6.64
CA SER A 76 1.55 2.01 -5.26
C SER A 76 3.05 1.77 -5.05
N LEU A 77 3.52 2.33 -3.93
CA LEU A 77 4.85 2.08 -3.40
C LEU A 77 4.71 1.32 -2.08
N PRO A 78 5.43 0.22 -1.88
CA PRO A 78 5.39 -0.49 -0.62
C PRO A 78 6.00 0.33 0.51
N VAL A 79 5.40 0.22 1.69
CA VAL A 79 5.84 0.90 2.91
C VAL A 79 6.15 -0.13 3.98
N TYR A 80 7.22 0.11 4.70
CA TYR A 80 7.68 -0.73 5.81
C TYR A 80 7.68 0.11 7.09
N SER A 81 6.88 -0.28 8.07
CA SER A 81 6.78 0.43 9.34
C SER A 81 6.39 -0.51 10.46
N ASP A 82 7.32 -0.76 11.37
CA ASP A 82 7.04 -1.50 12.59
C ASP A 82 6.07 -0.74 13.49
N PHE A 83 6.14 0.58 13.48
CA PHE A 83 5.24 1.42 14.27
C PHE A 83 3.77 1.25 13.85
N PHE A 84 3.48 1.20 12.56
CA PHE A 84 2.12 0.95 12.07
C PHE A 84 1.65 -0.47 12.41
N GLN A 85 2.55 -1.44 12.39
CA GLN A 85 2.22 -2.80 12.84
C GLN A 85 1.89 -2.84 14.33
N GLU A 86 2.63 -2.11 15.16
CA GLU A 86 2.36 -2.01 16.60
C GLU A 86 0.99 -1.37 16.86
N ILE A 87 0.63 -0.33 16.13
CA ILE A 87 -0.70 0.27 16.23
C ILE A 87 -1.78 -0.78 15.95
N ARG A 88 -1.63 -1.56 14.89
CA ARG A 88 -2.58 -2.60 14.54
C ARG A 88 -2.71 -3.65 15.65
N VAL A 89 -1.60 -4.11 16.17
CA VAL A 89 -1.59 -5.08 17.29
C VAL A 89 -2.28 -4.52 18.52
N GLU A 90 -2.01 -3.28 18.90
CA GLU A 90 -2.68 -2.63 20.05
C GLU A 90 -4.18 -2.51 19.84
N LEU A 91 -4.63 -2.27 18.62
CA LEU A 91 -6.05 -2.22 18.28
C LEU A 91 -6.71 -3.60 18.19
N GLY A 92 -5.94 -4.66 18.33
CA GLY A 92 -6.42 -6.04 18.25
C GLY A 92 -6.54 -6.57 16.83
N LEU A 93 -5.88 -5.93 15.88
CA LEU A 93 -5.86 -6.32 14.47
C LEU A 93 -4.66 -7.19 14.16
N PRO A 94 -4.78 -8.10 13.18
CA PRO A 94 -3.63 -8.82 12.67
C PRO A 94 -2.65 -7.88 11.98
N PRO A 95 -1.36 -8.24 11.88
CA PRO A 95 -0.40 -7.48 11.11
C PRO A 95 -0.85 -7.29 9.66
N GLU A 96 -0.61 -6.11 9.12
CA GLU A 96 -0.87 -5.83 7.71
C GLU A 96 0.35 -6.24 6.88
N PRO A 97 0.21 -7.17 5.94
CA PRO A 97 1.35 -7.59 5.13
C PRO A 97 1.78 -6.57 4.08
N ASP A 98 0.94 -5.57 3.78
CA ASP A 98 1.10 -4.75 2.60
C ASP A 98 0.68 -3.30 2.85
N PHE A 99 1.43 -2.60 3.72
CA PHE A 99 1.31 -1.15 3.77
C PHE A 99 1.84 -0.54 2.49
N HIS A 100 1.14 0.45 1.98
CA HIS A 100 1.53 1.11 0.74
C HIS A 100 1.08 2.56 0.68
N ILE A 101 1.79 3.31 -0.16
CA ILE A 101 1.37 4.64 -0.59
C ILE A 101 0.73 4.49 -1.96
N THR A 102 -0.55 4.80 -2.07
CA THR A 102 -1.23 4.77 -3.36
C THR A 102 -0.80 5.99 -4.18
N ILE A 103 -0.27 5.75 -5.37
CA ILE A 103 0.13 6.79 -6.31
C ILE A 103 -1.05 7.21 -7.18
N GLY A 104 -1.87 6.26 -7.58
CA GLY A 104 -3.05 6.52 -8.37
C GLY A 104 -3.69 5.25 -8.89
N ARG A 105 -4.89 5.41 -9.44
CA ARG A 105 -5.63 4.33 -10.06
C ARG A 105 -5.79 4.59 -11.55
N GLN A 106 -5.57 3.57 -12.37
CA GLN A 106 -5.92 3.61 -13.78
C GLN A 106 -7.42 3.70 -13.98
N PHE A 107 -7.84 4.33 -15.08
CA PHE A 107 -9.23 4.24 -15.51
C PHE A 107 -9.56 2.81 -15.94
N ASP A 108 -10.79 2.36 -15.71
CA ASP A 108 -11.21 0.98 -15.96
C ASP A 108 -11.07 0.56 -17.44
N TRP A 109 -11.14 1.52 -18.37
CA TRP A 109 -10.98 1.26 -19.80
C TRP A 109 -9.53 1.09 -20.24
N GLN A 110 -8.56 1.37 -19.38
CA GLN A 110 -7.14 1.22 -19.71
C GLN A 110 -6.64 -0.18 -19.37
N PRO A 111 -5.94 -0.85 -20.30
CA PRO A 111 -5.32 -2.14 -19.98
C PRO A 111 -4.15 -1.96 -19.02
N ILE A 112 -3.97 -2.93 -18.14
CA ILE A 112 -2.80 -2.98 -17.28
C ILE A 112 -1.60 -3.38 -18.15
N PRO A 113 -0.49 -2.62 -18.14
CA PRO A 113 0.71 -3.00 -18.88
C PRO A 113 1.22 -4.37 -18.45
N PRO A 114 1.79 -5.17 -19.36
CA PRO A 114 2.23 -6.54 -19.05
C PRO A 114 3.19 -6.63 -17.86
N GLY A 115 4.13 -5.72 -17.74
CA GLY A 115 5.05 -5.66 -16.60
C GLY A 115 4.36 -5.38 -15.29
N ALA A 116 3.37 -4.49 -15.29
CA ALA A 116 2.58 -4.15 -14.12
C ALA A 116 1.70 -5.33 -13.65
N ARG A 117 1.14 -6.10 -14.59
CA ARG A 117 0.42 -7.34 -14.24
C ARG A 117 1.31 -8.33 -13.52
N ARG A 118 2.57 -8.42 -13.93
CA ARG A 118 3.56 -9.25 -13.25
C ARG A 118 3.74 -8.81 -11.80
N TYR A 119 3.87 -7.51 -11.54
CA TYR A 119 3.97 -7.00 -10.18
C TYR A 119 2.74 -7.33 -9.34
N ALA A 120 1.55 -7.19 -9.90
CA ALA A 120 0.33 -7.56 -9.20
C ALA A 120 0.30 -9.04 -8.80
N ALA A 121 0.75 -9.92 -9.68
CA ALA A 121 0.84 -11.35 -9.40
C ALA A 121 1.87 -11.65 -8.30
N GLU A 122 3.02 -10.98 -8.32
CA GLU A 122 4.06 -11.10 -7.30
C GLU A 122 3.56 -10.68 -5.92
N ILE A 123 2.88 -9.53 -5.84
CA ILE A 123 2.30 -9.04 -4.57
C ILE A 123 1.29 -10.04 -4.02
N ARG A 124 0.45 -10.59 -4.88
CA ARG A 124 -0.52 -11.62 -4.48
C ARG A 124 0.16 -12.87 -3.95
N ALA A 125 1.20 -13.33 -4.63
CA ALA A 125 1.97 -14.49 -4.21
C ALA A 125 2.65 -14.25 -2.85
N GLU A 126 3.24 -13.08 -2.65
CA GLU A 126 3.83 -12.67 -1.37
C GLU A 126 2.79 -12.65 -0.25
N ARG A 127 1.62 -12.10 -0.52
CA ARG A 127 0.52 -12.05 0.45
C ARG A 127 0.08 -13.44 0.86
N LEU A 128 -0.14 -14.33 -0.11
CA LEU A 128 -0.49 -15.72 0.15
C LEU A 128 0.58 -16.46 0.93
N ALA A 129 1.85 -16.22 0.60
CA ALA A 129 2.98 -16.80 1.32
C ALA A 129 3.01 -16.32 2.78
N ARG A 130 2.69 -15.06 3.05
CA ARG A 130 2.62 -14.51 4.41
C ARG A 130 1.41 -15.00 5.18
N GLU A 131 0.26 -15.15 4.56
CA GLU A 131 -0.91 -15.80 5.18
C GLU A 131 -0.60 -17.22 5.60
N ARG A 132 0.27 -17.89 4.85
CA ARG A 132 0.84 -19.21 5.18
C ARG A 132 2.10 -19.11 6.04
N GLY A 133 2.59 -17.93 6.33
CA GLY A 133 3.85 -17.69 7.02
C GLY A 133 3.88 -18.13 8.47
N ALA A 134 2.70 -18.34 9.06
CA ALA A 134 2.57 -19.08 10.29
C ALA A 134 3.06 -20.53 10.14
N PHE A 135 3.19 -21.01 8.93
CA PHE A 135 3.71 -22.31 8.54
C PHE A 135 5.14 -22.13 8.04
N ALA A 136 6.03 -21.89 8.98
CA ALA A 136 7.43 -21.53 8.71
C ALA A 136 8.21 -22.55 7.85
N ASP A 137 7.71 -23.77 7.76
CA ASP A 137 8.33 -24.85 7.02
C ASP A 137 7.94 -24.90 5.54
N ILE A 138 7.04 -24.03 5.12
CA ILE A 138 6.62 -23.94 3.73
C ILE A 138 7.48 -22.92 3.03
N PRO A 139 8.27 -23.31 2.01
CA PRO A 139 9.05 -22.35 1.25
C PRO A 139 8.13 -21.35 0.55
N PRO A 140 8.56 -20.07 0.41
CA PRO A 140 7.77 -19.08 -0.31
C PRO A 140 7.47 -19.58 -1.70
N LEU A 141 6.21 -19.50 -2.08
CA LEU A 141 5.76 -19.78 -3.43
C LEU A 141 6.13 -18.58 -4.31
N LEU A 142 7.12 -18.78 -5.07
CA LEU A 142 7.55 -17.78 -6.03
C LEU A 142 7.04 -18.07 -7.41
#